data_14ab4be438129c7631a281f9e9dc32ec
#
_entry.id   14ab4be438129c7631a281f9e9dc32ec
#
_cell.length_a   1.000
_cell.length_b   1.000
_cell.length_c   1.000
_cell.angle_alpha   90.00
_cell.angle_beta   90.00
_cell.angle_gamma   90.00
#
_symmetry.space_group_name_H-M   'P 1'
#
loop_
_entity.id
_entity.type
_entity.pdbx_description
1 polymer ?
#
loop_
_entity_poly.entity_id
_entity_poly.type
_entity_poly.pdbx_seq_one_letter_code
_entity_poly.pdbx_strand_id
1 'polypeptide(L)'
;GMTMAISKAKEEGCEAVICASTGNTSASAAAYARRGGMRAFVLIPDGYVAQGKLAQALVYGAEVLAIKGNFDKALDIVKELSEDHPVTLVNSVNPYRLQGQKTAAFEIIEFLEDAPDYLCIPMGNAGNISAYWMGFKEYYNAKKIKKLPKMMGFQASGSAPLVFNKTIENPNTIATAIRIGNPVNKSKAINAKNESNGNFYDVTDNEIIEAYKILGKEEGIFCEPASAASIAGLLKTKENIPNNSKIVCVLTGNGLKDPDCAIKNNDASFKNNLEPNIETITKAMGF
;
A
#
# COMPACT_ATOMS: atom_id res chain seq x y z
N GLY A 1 -3.34 3.73 10.51
CA GLY A 1 -4.62 3.94 9.79
C GLY A 1 -5.72 3.01 10.26
N MET A 2 -5.48 1.72 10.17
CA MET A 2 -6.49 0.73 10.61
C MET A 2 -6.70 0.77 12.13
N THR A 3 -5.65 0.95 12.90
CA THR A 3 -5.75 1.12 14.36
C THR A 3 -6.74 2.23 14.73
N MET A 4 -6.61 3.40 14.09
CA MET A 4 -7.49 4.54 14.34
C MET A 4 -8.95 4.26 13.96
N ALA A 5 -9.18 3.63 12.80
CA ALA A 5 -10.52 3.26 12.35
C ALA A 5 -11.20 2.29 13.32
N ILE A 6 -10.48 1.27 13.79
CA ILE A 6 -10.99 0.30 14.77
C ILE A 6 -11.26 0.95 16.13
N SER A 7 -10.34 1.81 16.59
CA SER A 7 -10.52 2.52 17.87
C SER A 7 -11.76 3.41 17.85
N LYS A 8 -11.99 4.12 16.74
CA LYS A 8 -13.19 4.96 16.57
C LYS A 8 -14.46 4.13 16.46
N ALA A 9 -14.45 3.03 15.70
CA ALA A 9 -15.58 2.12 15.63
C ALA A 9 -15.99 1.61 17.04
N LYS A 10 -14.99 1.24 17.86
CA LYS A 10 -15.23 0.80 19.24
C LYS A 10 -15.76 1.91 20.13
N GLU A 11 -15.20 3.12 20.03
CA GLU A 11 -15.66 4.30 20.76
C GLU A 11 -17.10 4.67 20.41
N GLU A 12 -17.52 4.48 19.16
CA GLU A 12 -18.86 4.70 18.64
C GLU A 12 -19.84 3.55 18.98
N GLY A 13 -19.38 2.53 19.70
CA GLY A 13 -20.20 1.41 20.15
C GLY A 13 -20.49 0.35 19.09
N CYS A 14 -19.75 0.34 17.96
CA CYS A 14 -19.92 -0.68 16.95
C CYS A 14 -19.41 -2.04 17.45
N GLU A 15 -20.13 -3.10 17.13
CA GLU A 15 -19.80 -4.48 17.52
C GLU A 15 -18.85 -5.15 16.54
N ALA A 16 -18.84 -4.68 15.30
CA ALA A 16 -18.09 -5.28 14.21
C ALA A 16 -17.54 -4.25 13.23
N VAL A 17 -16.58 -4.67 12.43
CA VAL A 17 -16.10 -3.94 11.25
C VAL A 17 -16.27 -4.78 10.01
N ILE A 18 -16.44 -4.12 8.87
CA ILE A 18 -16.58 -4.78 7.57
C ILE A 18 -15.71 -4.11 6.53
N CYS A 19 -15.20 -4.89 5.59
CA CYS A 19 -14.52 -4.37 4.40
C CYS A 19 -14.74 -5.26 3.18
N ALA A 20 -14.76 -4.63 2.00
CA ALA A 20 -14.63 -5.33 0.72
C ALA A 20 -13.15 -5.30 0.34
N SER A 21 -12.42 -6.42 0.48
CA SER A 21 -11.00 -6.50 0.16
C SER A 21 -10.46 -7.92 0.19
N THR A 22 -9.62 -8.27 -0.77
CA THR A 22 -8.85 -9.54 -0.80
C THR A 22 -7.37 -9.33 -0.39
N GLY A 23 -7.00 -8.14 0.09
CA GLY A 23 -5.57 -7.77 0.27
C GLY A 23 -5.22 -7.19 1.65
N ASN A 24 -4.34 -6.20 1.65
CA ASN A 24 -3.78 -5.61 2.88
C ASN A 24 -4.84 -4.99 3.82
N THR A 25 -5.96 -4.52 3.27
CA THR A 25 -7.05 -3.97 4.09
C THR A 25 -7.73 -5.06 4.92
N SER A 26 -8.09 -6.21 4.32
CA SER A 26 -8.71 -7.32 5.05
C SER A 26 -7.80 -7.89 6.12
N ALA A 27 -6.51 -8.11 5.83
CA ALA A 27 -5.54 -8.60 6.79
C ALA A 27 -5.40 -7.65 8.01
N SER A 28 -5.28 -6.34 7.76
CA SER A 28 -5.16 -5.36 8.85
C SER A 28 -6.47 -5.17 9.63
N ALA A 29 -7.63 -5.21 8.95
CA ALA A 29 -8.94 -5.13 9.61
C ALA A 29 -9.14 -6.31 10.57
N ALA A 30 -8.87 -7.53 10.12
CA ALA A 30 -8.94 -8.73 10.94
C ALA A 30 -8.04 -8.65 12.19
N ALA A 31 -6.76 -8.29 12.00
CA ALA A 31 -5.79 -8.22 13.08
C ALA A 31 -6.20 -7.20 14.17
N TYR A 32 -6.53 -5.98 13.75
CA TYR A 32 -6.86 -4.91 14.70
C TYR A 32 -8.27 -5.05 15.29
N ALA A 33 -9.27 -5.53 14.54
CA ALA A 33 -10.58 -5.84 15.10
C ALA A 33 -10.48 -6.89 16.21
N ARG A 34 -9.76 -7.98 15.95
CA ARG A 34 -9.51 -9.03 16.97
C ARG A 34 -8.82 -8.46 18.21
N ARG A 35 -7.80 -7.62 18.01
CA ARG A 35 -7.11 -6.93 19.12
C ARG A 35 -8.04 -5.99 19.88
N GLY A 36 -8.99 -5.35 19.21
CA GLY A 36 -10.01 -4.46 19.78
C GLY A 36 -11.18 -5.19 20.45
N GLY A 37 -11.25 -6.52 20.36
CA GLY A 37 -12.37 -7.32 20.84
C GLY A 37 -13.62 -7.20 19.98
N MET A 38 -13.47 -6.87 18.69
CA MET A 38 -14.53 -6.72 17.71
C MET A 38 -14.52 -7.86 16.68
N ARG A 39 -15.67 -8.16 16.08
CA ARG A 39 -15.76 -9.05 14.94
C ARG A 39 -15.26 -8.35 13.67
N ALA A 40 -14.71 -9.10 12.73
CA ALA A 40 -14.30 -8.59 11.43
C ALA A 40 -14.94 -9.40 10.31
N PHE A 41 -15.61 -8.71 9.39
CA PHE A 41 -16.20 -9.30 8.20
C PHE A 41 -15.44 -8.83 6.96
N VAL A 42 -15.12 -9.78 6.08
CA VAL A 42 -14.44 -9.51 4.80
C VAL A 42 -15.35 -9.99 3.68
N LEU A 43 -15.89 -9.07 2.89
CA LEU A 43 -16.73 -9.38 1.77
C LEU A 43 -15.92 -9.42 0.48
N ILE A 44 -16.05 -10.48 -0.32
CA ILE A 44 -15.29 -10.68 -1.55
C ILE A 44 -16.19 -11.26 -2.64
N PRO A 45 -15.87 -11.03 -3.93
CA PRO A 45 -16.49 -11.75 -5.01
C PRO A 45 -16.10 -13.24 -5.00
N ASP A 46 -17.06 -14.12 -5.25
CA ASP A 46 -16.83 -15.56 -5.39
C ASP A 46 -15.90 -15.84 -6.59
N GLY A 47 -15.01 -16.84 -6.45
CA GLY A 47 -14.01 -17.19 -7.48
C GLY A 47 -12.75 -16.29 -7.52
N TYR A 48 -12.70 -15.18 -6.81
CA TYR A 48 -11.52 -14.28 -6.73
C TYR A 48 -10.64 -14.52 -5.50
N VAL A 49 -10.71 -15.70 -4.92
CA VAL A 49 -10.00 -16.06 -3.69
C VAL A 49 -8.59 -16.53 -4.00
N ALA A 50 -7.62 -15.63 -4.03
CA ALA A 50 -6.23 -16.03 -3.85
C ALA A 50 -6.06 -16.47 -2.38
N GLN A 51 -6.10 -17.77 -2.12
CA GLN A 51 -6.09 -18.35 -0.76
C GLN A 51 -4.97 -17.78 0.11
N GLY A 52 -3.77 -17.54 -0.45
CA GLY A 52 -2.64 -16.95 0.26
C GLY A 52 -2.87 -15.51 0.75
N LYS A 53 -3.65 -14.71 0.01
CA LYS A 53 -3.94 -13.31 0.42
C LYS A 53 -4.98 -13.23 1.54
N LEU A 54 -5.87 -14.20 1.63
CA LEU A 54 -6.87 -14.29 2.71
C LEU A 54 -6.36 -15.04 3.95
N ALA A 55 -5.27 -15.79 3.83
CA ALA A 55 -4.74 -16.61 4.93
C ALA A 55 -4.54 -15.77 6.22
N GLN A 56 -4.00 -14.57 6.11
CA GLN A 56 -3.84 -13.68 7.27
C GLN A 56 -5.17 -13.29 7.90
N ALA A 57 -6.18 -12.91 7.09
CA ALA A 57 -7.48 -12.54 7.62
C ALA A 57 -8.16 -13.71 8.35
N LEU A 58 -8.08 -14.92 7.77
CA LEU A 58 -8.63 -16.15 8.35
C LEU A 58 -7.93 -16.53 9.66
N VAL A 59 -6.60 -16.51 9.69
CA VAL A 59 -5.80 -16.83 10.91
C VAL A 59 -6.11 -15.85 12.05
N TYR A 60 -6.37 -14.60 11.73
CA TYR A 60 -6.79 -13.61 12.72
C TYR A 60 -8.27 -13.71 13.11
N GLY A 61 -9.02 -14.68 12.57
CA GLY A 61 -10.40 -14.98 12.93
C GLY A 61 -11.44 -14.06 12.29
N ALA A 62 -11.15 -13.48 11.12
CA ALA A 62 -12.16 -12.78 10.35
C ALA A 62 -13.11 -13.78 9.66
N GLU A 63 -14.37 -13.41 9.57
CA GLU A 63 -15.37 -14.10 8.80
C GLU A 63 -15.32 -13.62 7.34
N VAL A 64 -14.99 -14.52 6.42
CA VAL A 64 -14.91 -14.22 4.98
C VAL A 64 -16.20 -14.63 4.30
N LEU A 65 -16.87 -13.68 3.68
CA LEU A 65 -18.15 -13.88 3.00
C LEU A 65 -17.94 -13.69 1.49
N ALA A 66 -18.08 -14.78 0.73
CA ALA A 66 -18.00 -14.76 -0.72
C ALA A 66 -19.38 -14.52 -1.33
N ILE A 67 -19.52 -13.54 -2.23
CA ILE A 67 -20.78 -13.20 -2.89
C ILE A 67 -20.72 -13.45 -4.40
N LYS A 68 -21.83 -13.76 -5.02
CA LYS A 68 -21.96 -13.75 -6.46
C LYS A 68 -21.95 -12.31 -6.96
N GLY A 69 -21.00 -11.97 -7.86
CA GLY A 69 -20.86 -10.63 -8.41
C GLY A 69 -19.39 -10.19 -8.53
N ASN A 70 -19.20 -8.90 -8.65
CA ASN A 70 -17.88 -8.26 -8.75
C ASN A 70 -17.52 -7.46 -7.49
N PHE A 71 -16.34 -6.85 -7.51
CA PHE A 71 -15.84 -6.08 -6.38
C PHE A 71 -16.70 -4.82 -6.08
N ASP A 72 -17.24 -4.17 -7.12
CA ASP A 72 -18.08 -2.98 -6.95
C ASP A 72 -19.37 -3.33 -6.20
N LYS A 73 -20.00 -4.47 -6.57
CA LYS A 73 -21.17 -4.96 -5.85
C LYS A 73 -20.86 -5.28 -4.39
N ALA A 74 -19.71 -5.90 -4.11
CA ALA A 74 -19.26 -6.13 -2.72
C ALA A 74 -19.10 -4.82 -1.96
N LEU A 75 -18.51 -3.81 -2.59
CA LEU A 75 -18.30 -2.49 -1.97
C LEU A 75 -19.64 -1.76 -1.70
N ASP A 76 -20.60 -1.87 -2.60
CA ASP A 76 -21.91 -1.25 -2.39
C ASP A 76 -22.66 -1.90 -1.23
N ILE A 77 -22.65 -3.24 -1.16
CA ILE A 77 -23.27 -3.98 -0.04
C ILE A 77 -22.65 -3.59 1.31
N VAL A 78 -21.31 -3.48 1.39
CA VAL A 78 -20.68 -3.11 2.69
C VAL A 78 -20.95 -1.67 3.09
N LYS A 79 -21.19 -0.76 2.13
CA LYS A 79 -21.63 0.62 2.44
C LYS A 79 -23.03 0.61 3.02
N GLU A 80 -23.99 -0.03 2.35
CA GLU A 80 -25.38 -0.16 2.79
C GLU A 80 -25.47 -0.80 4.19
N LEU A 81 -24.75 -1.92 4.41
CA LEU A 81 -24.68 -2.56 5.72
C LEU A 81 -24.15 -1.65 6.82
N SER A 82 -23.21 -0.77 6.50
CA SER A 82 -22.65 0.16 7.50
C SER A 82 -23.57 1.33 7.84
N GLU A 83 -24.60 1.59 7.05
CA GLU A 83 -25.62 2.61 7.31
C GLU A 83 -26.74 2.06 8.19
N ASP A 84 -27.11 0.78 8.00
CA ASP A 84 -28.28 0.16 8.64
C ASP A 84 -27.97 -0.67 9.88
N HIS A 85 -26.69 -0.98 10.15
CA HIS A 85 -26.27 -1.88 11.22
C HIS A 85 -25.12 -1.30 12.04
N PRO A 86 -24.89 -1.75 13.29
CA PRO A 86 -23.78 -1.30 14.15
C PRO A 86 -22.43 -1.90 13.70
N VAL A 87 -22.11 -1.70 12.42
CA VAL A 87 -20.93 -2.21 11.74
C VAL A 87 -20.21 -1.06 11.03
N THR A 88 -18.92 -0.89 11.30
CA THR A 88 -18.15 0.19 10.67
C THR A 88 -17.44 -0.29 9.39
N LEU A 89 -17.65 0.43 8.29
CA LEU A 89 -16.90 0.23 7.04
C LEU A 89 -15.46 0.74 7.22
N VAL A 90 -14.47 -0.14 7.00
CA VAL A 90 -13.04 0.18 7.16
C VAL A 90 -12.23 0.17 5.85
N ASN A 91 -12.88 0.29 4.71
CA ASN A 91 -12.25 0.53 3.41
C ASN A 91 -11.55 1.90 3.35
N SER A 92 -10.90 2.20 2.23
CA SER A 92 -10.16 3.48 2.02
C SER A 92 -11.04 4.74 2.07
N VAL A 93 -12.35 4.59 2.07
CA VAL A 93 -13.33 5.67 2.25
C VAL A 93 -13.41 6.15 3.70
N ASN A 94 -13.04 5.33 4.67
CA ASN A 94 -13.13 5.67 6.09
C ASN A 94 -12.17 6.82 6.44
N PRO A 95 -12.67 7.98 6.92
CA PRO A 95 -11.84 9.16 7.15
C PRO A 95 -10.84 8.97 8.29
N TYR A 96 -11.14 8.14 9.28
CA TYR A 96 -10.25 7.88 10.41
C TYR A 96 -8.98 7.13 9.99
N ARG A 97 -9.03 6.41 8.85
CA ARG A 97 -7.82 5.80 8.29
C ARG A 97 -6.78 6.84 7.90
N LEU A 98 -7.20 7.96 7.30
CA LEU A 98 -6.29 9.06 6.96
C LEU A 98 -5.70 9.70 8.22
N GLN A 99 -6.52 9.89 9.26
CA GLN A 99 -6.09 10.45 10.54
C GLN A 99 -5.02 9.56 11.23
N GLY A 100 -5.15 8.26 11.11
CA GLY A 100 -4.12 7.34 11.62
C GLY A 100 -2.88 7.28 10.70
N GLN A 101 -3.05 7.31 9.39
CA GLN A 101 -1.92 7.24 8.45
C GLN A 101 -1.05 8.51 8.46
N LYS A 102 -1.61 9.68 8.80
CA LYS A 102 -0.84 10.94 8.86
C LYS A 102 0.31 10.89 9.86
N THR A 103 0.24 10.04 10.88
CA THR A 103 1.29 9.90 11.89
C THR A 103 2.61 9.40 11.31
N ALA A 104 2.60 8.75 10.14
CA ALA A 104 3.83 8.37 9.45
C ALA A 104 4.67 9.59 9.04
N ALA A 105 4.02 10.73 8.72
CA ALA A 105 4.75 11.98 8.49
C ALA A 105 5.40 12.50 9.78
N PHE A 106 4.74 12.32 10.93
CA PHE A 106 5.31 12.71 12.23
C PHE A 106 6.57 11.91 12.55
N GLU A 107 6.53 10.58 12.36
CA GLU A 107 7.68 9.71 12.58
C GLU A 107 8.85 10.05 11.65
N ILE A 108 8.59 10.39 10.38
CA ILE A 108 9.63 10.87 9.45
C ILE A 108 10.25 12.17 9.95
N ILE A 109 9.44 13.11 10.39
CA ILE A 109 9.90 14.41 10.89
C ILE A 109 10.73 14.24 12.16
N GLU A 110 10.27 13.41 13.10
CA GLU A 110 10.97 13.12 14.35
C GLU A 110 12.34 12.47 14.09
N PHE A 111 12.43 11.56 13.12
CA PHE A 111 13.69 10.92 12.74
C PHE A 111 14.66 11.87 12.02
N LEU A 112 14.15 12.75 11.14
CA LEU A 112 14.97 13.66 10.34
C LEU A 112 15.21 15.03 10.99
N GLU A 113 14.52 15.31 12.10
CA GLU A 113 14.47 16.61 12.80
C GLU A 113 13.87 17.77 11.98
N ASP A 114 13.42 17.49 10.75
CA ASP A 114 12.68 18.39 9.85
C ASP A 114 12.01 17.57 8.73
N ALA A 115 11.26 18.23 7.85
CA ALA A 115 10.73 17.56 6.67
C ALA A 115 11.84 17.26 5.64
N PRO A 116 11.72 16.16 4.86
CA PRO A 116 12.58 15.93 3.71
C PRO A 116 12.32 16.98 2.61
N ASP A 117 13.18 17.06 1.60
CA ASP A 117 12.93 17.89 0.43
C ASP A 117 11.89 17.24 -0.50
N TYR A 118 11.95 15.92 -0.60
CA TYR A 118 11.04 15.12 -1.43
C TYR A 118 10.52 13.91 -0.66
N LEU A 119 9.22 13.64 -0.78
CA LEU A 119 8.60 12.39 -0.35
C LEU A 119 8.13 11.62 -1.57
N CYS A 120 8.75 10.48 -1.86
CA CYS A 120 8.40 9.55 -2.93
C CYS A 120 7.49 8.45 -2.40
N ILE A 121 6.28 8.29 -2.96
CA ILE A 121 5.28 7.37 -2.41
C ILE A 121 4.47 6.68 -3.53
N PRO A 122 4.25 5.35 -3.44
CA PRO A 122 3.39 4.66 -4.39
C PRO A 122 1.92 5.02 -4.16
N MET A 123 1.12 5.10 -5.22
CA MET A 123 -0.29 5.50 -5.14
C MET A 123 -1.22 4.47 -5.79
N GLY A 124 -2.12 3.89 -5.01
CA GLY A 124 -3.32 3.20 -5.48
C GLY A 124 -4.56 4.08 -5.25
N ASN A 125 -5.30 3.86 -4.16
CA ASN A 125 -6.44 4.70 -3.74
C ASN A 125 -6.04 6.13 -3.30
N ALA A 126 -4.76 6.46 -3.33
CA ALA A 126 -4.18 7.75 -3.00
C ALA A 126 -4.45 8.25 -1.57
N GLY A 127 -4.90 7.38 -0.67
CA GLY A 127 -5.11 7.71 0.74
C GLY A 127 -3.80 7.98 1.48
N ASN A 128 -2.75 7.23 1.17
CA ASN A 128 -1.43 7.37 1.80
C ASN A 128 -0.82 8.76 1.53
N ILE A 129 -0.66 9.17 0.27
CA ILE A 129 -0.09 10.49 -0.06
C ILE A 129 -0.92 11.63 0.54
N SER A 130 -2.24 11.49 0.55
CA SER A 130 -3.15 12.46 1.16
C SER A 130 -2.93 12.56 2.67
N ALA A 131 -2.76 11.42 3.35
CA ALA A 131 -2.53 11.38 4.79
C ALA A 131 -1.16 11.93 5.18
N TYR A 132 -0.10 11.54 4.46
CA TYR A 132 1.25 12.07 4.71
C TYR A 132 1.27 13.59 4.55
N TRP A 133 0.65 14.12 3.49
CA TRP A 133 0.53 15.56 3.28
C TRP A 133 -0.22 16.26 4.42
N MET A 134 -1.32 15.67 4.91
CA MET A 134 -2.03 16.18 6.10
C MET A 134 -1.09 16.27 7.31
N GLY A 135 -0.30 15.24 7.57
CA GLY A 135 0.63 15.20 8.69
C GLY A 135 1.74 16.26 8.57
N PHE A 136 2.36 16.41 7.41
CA PHE A 136 3.36 17.45 7.19
C PHE A 136 2.77 18.84 7.38
N LYS A 137 1.58 19.14 6.86
CA LYS A 137 0.90 20.42 7.07
C LYS A 137 0.58 20.69 8.54
N GLU A 138 0.17 19.67 9.27
CA GLU A 138 -0.16 19.81 10.70
C GLU A 138 1.09 20.24 11.51
N TYR A 139 2.23 19.58 11.28
CA TYR A 139 3.48 19.94 11.95
C TYR A 139 4.05 21.29 11.49
N TYR A 140 3.89 21.62 10.21
CA TYR A 140 4.29 22.93 9.69
C TYR A 140 3.46 24.07 10.32
N ASN A 141 2.14 23.92 10.38
CA ASN A 141 1.25 24.89 11.00
C ASN A 141 1.49 25.03 12.52
N ALA A 142 1.86 23.92 13.18
CA ALA A 142 2.28 23.90 14.57
C ALA A 142 3.72 24.43 14.78
N LYS A 143 4.41 24.91 13.74
CA LYS A 143 5.78 25.42 13.74
C LYS A 143 6.83 24.42 14.25
N LYS A 144 6.56 23.12 14.08
CA LYS A 144 7.48 22.04 14.46
C LYS A 144 8.50 21.72 13.37
N ILE A 145 8.24 22.13 12.13
CA ILE A 145 9.17 22.02 10.99
C ILE A 145 9.23 23.34 10.24
N LYS A 146 10.33 23.56 9.53
CA LYS A 146 10.64 24.83 8.83
C LYS A 146 10.18 24.84 7.38
N LYS A 147 10.00 23.66 6.77
CA LYS A 147 9.64 23.49 5.35
C LYS A 147 8.63 22.35 5.17
N LEU A 148 8.01 22.32 4.00
CA LEU A 148 7.15 21.24 3.55
C LEU A 148 7.83 20.46 2.42
N PRO A 149 7.67 19.12 2.34
CA PRO A 149 8.26 18.32 1.27
C PRO A 149 7.49 18.51 -0.05
N LYS A 150 8.17 18.32 -1.18
CA LYS A 150 7.49 18.07 -2.45
C LYS A 150 6.96 16.62 -2.47
N MET A 151 5.66 16.47 -2.70
CA MET A 151 5.01 15.16 -2.73
C MET A 151 5.10 14.54 -4.12
N MET A 152 5.88 13.49 -4.25
CA MET A 152 6.10 12.76 -5.49
C MET A 152 5.33 11.45 -5.47
N GLY A 153 4.22 11.39 -6.22
CA GLY A 153 3.36 10.21 -6.26
C GLY A 153 3.61 9.34 -7.49
N PHE A 154 3.69 8.03 -7.31
CA PHE A 154 3.98 7.08 -8.39
C PHE A 154 2.88 6.05 -8.55
N GLN A 155 2.39 5.88 -9.78
CA GLN A 155 1.40 4.86 -10.15
C GLN A 155 2.01 3.89 -11.17
N ALA A 156 1.55 2.64 -11.19
CA ALA A 156 1.94 1.73 -12.25
C ALA A 156 1.31 2.16 -13.58
N SER A 157 2.04 2.15 -14.70
CA SER A 157 1.59 2.65 -16.00
C SER A 157 0.27 2.04 -16.47
N GLY A 158 0.04 0.75 -16.21
CA GLY A 158 -1.23 0.08 -16.50
C GLY A 158 -2.36 0.41 -15.51
N SER A 159 -2.11 1.27 -14.51
CA SER A 159 -3.06 1.67 -13.46
C SER A 159 -2.74 3.08 -12.95
N ALA A 160 -2.66 4.07 -13.87
CA ALA A 160 -2.21 5.43 -13.56
C ALA A 160 -3.29 6.50 -13.84
N PRO A 161 -4.49 6.41 -13.22
CA PRO A 161 -5.59 7.34 -13.49
C PRO A 161 -5.29 8.79 -13.09
N LEU A 162 -4.45 9.03 -12.07
CA LEU A 162 -4.09 10.38 -11.64
C LEU A 162 -3.04 11.04 -12.55
N VAL A 163 -2.18 10.24 -13.16
CA VAL A 163 -1.19 10.72 -14.14
C VAL A 163 -1.87 11.05 -15.46
N PHE A 164 -2.73 10.15 -15.94
CA PHE A 164 -3.42 10.33 -17.23
C PHE A 164 -4.73 11.14 -17.14
N ASN A 165 -5.12 11.55 -15.94
CA ASN A 165 -6.35 12.28 -15.64
C ASN A 165 -7.61 11.62 -16.24
N LYS A 166 -7.69 10.30 -16.16
CA LYS A 166 -8.84 9.50 -16.63
C LYS A 166 -9.02 8.24 -15.78
N THR A 167 -10.24 7.76 -15.65
CA THR A 167 -10.52 6.45 -15.07
C THR A 167 -9.95 5.34 -15.95
N ILE A 168 -9.35 4.32 -15.35
CA ILE A 168 -8.87 3.12 -16.03
C ILE A 168 -9.84 1.99 -15.69
N GLU A 169 -10.65 1.57 -16.62
CA GLU A 169 -11.69 0.55 -16.38
C GLU A 169 -11.10 -0.83 -16.09
N ASN A 170 -10.03 -1.20 -16.79
CA ASN A 170 -9.34 -2.48 -16.63
C ASN A 170 -7.89 -2.27 -16.20
N PRO A 171 -7.63 -1.87 -14.94
CA PRO A 171 -6.28 -1.64 -14.46
C PRO A 171 -5.50 -2.95 -14.43
N ASN A 172 -4.28 -2.92 -14.98
CA ASN A 172 -3.40 -4.08 -15.04
C ASN A 172 -1.98 -3.72 -14.63
N THR A 173 -1.44 -4.42 -13.63
CA THR A 173 -0.06 -4.30 -13.16
C THR A 173 0.27 -5.45 -12.22
N ILE A 174 1.54 -5.82 -12.14
CA ILE A 174 2.07 -6.75 -11.14
C ILE A 174 2.00 -6.17 -9.71
N ALA A 175 2.02 -4.85 -9.59
CA ALA A 175 1.92 -4.12 -8.31
C ALA A 175 0.47 -4.12 -7.79
N THR A 176 -0.02 -5.28 -7.38
CA THR A 176 -1.44 -5.54 -7.08
C THR A 176 -2.04 -4.59 -6.04
N ALA A 177 -1.26 -4.12 -5.05
CA ALA A 177 -1.73 -3.21 -4.00
C ALA A 177 -2.02 -1.78 -4.51
N ILE A 178 -1.48 -1.39 -5.67
CA ILE A 178 -1.77 -0.11 -6.34
C ILE A 178 -2.53 -0.27 -7.66
N ARG A 179 -3.07 -1.45 -7.95
CA ARG A 179 -3.89 -1.73 -9.14
C ARG A 179 -5.30 -1.17 -8.96
N ILE A 180 -5.42 0.15 -9.04
CA ILE A 180 -6.65 0.91 -8.81
C ILE A 180 -6.92 1.84 -9.99
N GLY A 181 -8.05 1.62 -10.67
CA GLY A 181 -8.43 2.41 -11.85
C GLY A 181 -9.19 3.69 -11.54
N ASN A 182 -9.82 3.80 -10.35
CA ASN A 182 -10.57 4.97 -9.90
C ASN A 182 -10.31 5.24 -8.41
N PRO A 183 -9.29 6.04 -8.08
CA PRO A 183 -8.88 6.29 -6.69
C PRO A 183 -9.93 7.06 -5.88
N VAL A 184 -10.30 6.54 -4.73
CA VAL A 184 -11.26 7.17 -3.81
C VAL A 184 -10.79 8.54 -3.29
N ASN A 185 -9.48 8.70 -3.06
CA ASN A 185 -8.91 9.94 -2.52
C ASN A 185 -8.31 10.85 -3.61
N LYS A 186 -8.80 10.76 -4.85
CA LYS A 186 -8.30 11.52 -6.01
C LYS A 186 -8.15 13.03 -5.71
N SER A 187 -9.21 13.68 -5.24
CA SER A 187 -9.21 15.11 -4.97
C SER A 187 -8.16 15.52 -3.92
N LYS A 188 -8.07 14.74 -2.84
CA LYS A 188 -7.10 15.00 -1.75
C LYS A 188 -5.66 14.85 -2.23
N ALA A 189 -5.39 13.84 -3.08
CA ALA A 189 -4.06 13.64 -3.65
C ALA A 189 -3.68 14.75 -4.63
N ILE A 190 -4.61 15.21 -5.47
CA ILE A 190 -4.38 16.34 -6.38
C ILE A 190 -4.08 17.62 -5.57
N ASN A 191 -4.81 17.85 -4.48
CA ASN A 191 -4.51 18.95 -3.57
C ASN A 191 -3.11 18.82 -2.95
N ALA A 192 -2.72 17.63 -2.49
CA ALA A 192 -1.39 17.39 -1.96
C ALA A 192 -0.29 17.69 -3.00
N LYS A 193 -0.48 17.24 -4.25
CA LYS A 193 0.43 17.55 -5.35
C LYS A 193 0.57 19.08 -5.57
N ASN A 194 -0.56 19.77 -5.70
CA ASN A 194 -0.58 21.18 -6.04
C ASN A 194 -0.02 22.06 -4.91
N GLU A 195 -0.45 21.83 -3.67
CA GLU A 195 -0.01 22.60 -2.51
C GLU A 195 1.48 22.38 -2.18
N SER A 196 2.03 21.18 -2.48
CA SER A 196 3.43 20.85 -2.24
C SER A 196 4.37 21.21 -3.41
N ASN A 197 3.85 21.73 -4.52
CA ASN A 197 4.59 21.83 -5.78
C ASN A 197 5.24 20.49 -6.19
N GLY A 198 4.56 19.38 -5.88
CA GLY A 198 4.95 18.04 -6.22
C GLY A 198 4.47 17.60 -7.60
N ASN A 199 4.64 16.31 -7.92
CA ASN A 199 4.16 15.79 -9.20
C ASN A 199 3.77 14.31 -9.10
N PHE A 200 3.02 13.83 -10.11
CA PHE A 200 2.65 12.44 -10.28
C PHE A 200 3.27 11.90 -11.57
N TYR A 201 3.81 10.69 -11.46
CA TYR A 201 4.43 9.98 -12.58
C TYR A 201 3.94 8.55 -12.62
N ASP A 202 3.97 7.97 -13.81
CA ASP A 202 3.81 6.54 -13.96
C ASP A 202 5.15 5.83 -14.02
N VAL A 203 5.15 4.58 -13.60
CA VAL A 203 6.26 3.65 -13.72
C VAL A 203 5.76 2.34 -14.32
N THR A 204 6.50 1.78 -15.25
CA THR A 204 6.17 0.51 -15.87
C THR A 204 6.42 -0.66 -14.92
N ASP A 205 5.79 -1.81 -15.19
CA ASP A 205 6.03 -3.03 -14.41
C ASP A 205 7.51 -3.46 -14.46
N ASN A 206 8.20 -3.23 -15.58
CA ASN A 206 9.63 -3.49 -15.68
C ASN A 206 10.46 -2.57 -14.77
N GLU A 207 10.18 -1.25 -14.76
CA GLU A 207 10.84 -0.30 -13.83
C GLU A 207 10.59 -0.69 -12.37
N ILE A 208 9.38 -1.15 -12.04
CA ILE A 208 9.05 -1.63 -10.69
C ILE A 208 9.87 -2.89 -10.34
N ILE A 209 9.98 -3.86 -11.24
CA ILE A 209 10.77 -5.08 -11.01
C ILE A 209 12.25 -4.76 -10.86
N GLU A 210 12.82 -3.88 -11.66
CA GLU A 210 14.22 -3.48 -11.51
C GLU A 210 14.46 -2.81 -10.14
N ALA A 211 13.60 -1.88 -9.73
CA ALA A 211 13.68 -1.26 -8.40
C ALA A 211 13.49 -2.29 -7.27
N TYR A 212 12.61 -3.25 -7.46
CA TYR A 212 12.38 -4.36 -6.53
C TYR A 212 13.63 -5.22 -6.35
N LYS A 213 14.31 -5.54 -7.47
CA LYS A 213 15.58 -6.30 -7.43
C LYS A 213 16.71 -5.51 -6.75
N ILE A 214 16.82 -4.20 -7.03
CA ILE A 214 17.78 -3.32 -6.35
C ILE A 214 17.56 -3.34 -4.84
N LEU A 215 16.31 -3.12 -4.37
CA LEU A 215 15.98 -3.18 -2.95
C LEU A 215 16.37 -4.50 -2.30
N GLY A 216 16.11 -5.63 -2.98
CA GLY A 216 16.47 -6.96 -2.47
C GLY A 216 17.97 -7.23 -2.47
N LYS A 217 18.66 -6.92 -3.56
CA LYS A 217 20.07 -7.29 -3.76
C LYS A 217 21.06 -6.33 -3.10
N GLU A 218 20.78 -5.02 -3.17
CA GLU A 218 21.71 -3.99 -2.70
C GLU A 218 21.42 -3.55 -1.25
N GLU A 219 20.13 -3.52 -0.88
CA GLU A 219 19.70 -3.01 0.42
C GLU A 219 19.22 -4.10 1.39
N GLY A 220 19.04 -5.34 0.92
CA GLY A 220 18.51 -6.43 1.75
C GLY A 220 17.04 -6.22 2.17
N ILE A 221 16.28 -5.39 1.46
CA ILE A 221 14.92 -5.06 1.80
C ILE A 221 13.94 -5.90 0.99
N PHE A 222 13.13 -6.71 1.67
CA PHE A 222 12.07 -7.50 1.07
C PHE A 222 10.72 -6.81 1.23
N CYS A 223 10.28 -6.12 0.19
CA CYS A 223 8.98 -5.43 0.13
C CYS A 223 8.06 -6.03 -0.95
N GLU A 224 6.76 -5.68 -0.95
CA GLU A 224 5.87 -6.04 -2.07
C GLU A 224 6.17 -5.16 -3.32
N PRO A 225 5.85 -5.63 -4.55
CA PRO A 225 6.17 -4.88 -5.77
C PRO A 225 5.61 -3.46 -5.79
N ALA A 226 4.40 -3.26 -5.25
CA ALA A 226 3.79 -1.94 -5.13
C ALA A 226 4.65 -0.94 -4.34
N SER A 227 5.40 -1.41 -3.35
CA SER A 227 6.31 -0.58 -2.55
C SER A 227 7.51 -0.10 -3.37
N ALA A 228 8.03 -0.95 -4.26
CA ALA A 228 9.17 -0.62 -5.12
C ALA A 228 8.85 0.50 -6.14
N ALA A 229 7.58 0.81 -6.38
CA ALA A 229 7.18 1.89 -7.27
C ALA A 229 7.71 3.27 -6.81
N SER A 230 7.94 3.49 -5.51
CA SER A 230 8.55 4.74 -5.02
C SER A 230 10.02 4.86 -5.45
N ILE A 231 10.77 3.77 -5.43
CA ILE A 231 12.17 3.71 -5.87
C ILE A 231 12.24 3.77 -7.41
N ALA A 232 11.39 3.02 -8.11
CA ALA A 232 11.29 3.08 -9.58
C ALA A 232 11.06 4.52 -10.05
N GLY A 233 10.13 5.20 -9.40
CA GLY A 233 9.82 6.59 -9.69
C GLY A 233 10.96 7.55 -9.37
N LEU A 234 11.66 7.36 -8.25
CA LEU A 234 12.84 8.14 -7.92
C LEU A 234 13.93 7.96 -8.99
N LEU A 235 14.24 6.72 -9.37
CA LEU A 235 15.25 6.43 -10.39
C LEU A 235 14.89 7.07 -11.75
N LYS A 236 13.61 7.02 -12.13
CA LYS A 236 13.09 7.65 -13.35
C LYS A 236 13.20 9.17 -13.35
N THR A 237 13.05 9.80 -12.19
CA THR A 237 12.94 11.27 -12.06
C THR A 237 14.17 11.94 -11.45
N LYS A 238 15.21 11.18 -11.11
CA LYS A 238 16.40 11.65 -10.38
C LYS A 238 17.08 12.87 -11.00
N GLU A 239 17.11 12.97 -12.32
CA GLU A 239 17.74 14.09 -13.05
C GLU A 239 17.02 15.45 -12.79
N ASN A 240 15.76 15.40 -12.34
CA ASN A 240 14.97 16.58 -11.99
C ASN A 240 15.06 16.97 -10.51
N ILE A 241 15.84 16.23 -9.72
CA ILE A 241 16.00 16.45 -8.30
C ILE A 241 17.39 17.10 -8.05
N PRO A 242 17.47 18.24 -7.38
CA PRO A 242 18.75 18.88 -7.07
C PRO A 242 19.68 17.97 -6.27
N ASN A 243 20.98 18.05 -6.54
CA ASN A 243 21.98 17.34 -5.76
C ASN A 243 21.89 17.75 -4.26
N ASN A 244 22.23 16.80 -3.39
CA ASN A 244 22.14 16.95 -1.92
C ASN A 244 20.72 17.12 -1.36
N SER A 245 19.66 16.88 -2.15
CA SER A 245 18.29 16.83 -1.64
C SER A 245 18.11 15.65 -0.68
N LYS A 246 17.44 15.89 0.44
CA LYS A 246 17.01 14.84 1.37
C LYS A 246 15.71 14.21 0.85
N ILE A 247 15.75 12.92 0.49
CA ILE A 247 14.66 12.20 -0.13
C ILE A 247 14.21 11.06 0.78
N VAL A 248 12.91 10.93 0.97
CA VAL A 248 12.31 9.77 1.64
C VAL A 248 11.47 8.99 0.64
N CYS A 249 11.80 7.71 0.47
CA CYS A 249 10.99 6.77 -0.32
C CYS A 249 10.19 5.87 0.63
N VAL A 250 8.87 5.89 0.49
CA VAL A 250 7.99 5.09 1.35
C VAL A 250 7.85 3.68 0.80
N LEU A 251 8.29 2.68 1.57
CA LEU A 251 8.07 1.27 1.30
C LEU A 251 6.87 0.79 2.13
N THR A 252 5.77 0.46 1.49
CA THR A 252 4.46 0.33 2.13
C THR A 252 4.16 -1.05 2.68
N GLY A 253 4.49 -2.11 1.95
CA GLY A 253 4.15 -3.48 2.32
C GLY A 253 5.33 -4.44 2.32
N ASN A 254 5.29 -5.44 3.20
CA ASN A 254 6.29 -6.50 3.28
C ASN A 254 6.14 -7.47 2.10
N GLY A 255 7.25 -8.02 1.61
CA GLY A 255 7.30 -8.95 0.46
C GLY A 255 6.52 -10.24 0.65
N LEU A 256 6.35 -10.72 1.88
CA LEU A 256 5.52 -11.89 2.18
C LEU A 256 4.03 -11.69 1.86
N LYS A 257 3.61 -10.48 1.56
CA LYS A 257 2.23 -10.21 1.08
C LYS A 257 2.03 -10.58 -0.39
N ASP A 258 3.11 -10.73 -1.15
CA ASP A 258 3.10 -11.17 -2.55
C ASP A 258 4.32 -12.06 -2.87
N PRO A 259 4.45 -13.23 -2.23
CA PRO A 259 5.61 -14.11 -2.40
C PRO A 259 5.72 -14.68 -3.82
N ASP A 260 4.59 -14.86 -4.51
CA ASP A 260 4.58 -15.37 -5.90
C ASP A 260 5.33 -14.43 -6.85
N CYS A 261 5.22 -13.13 -6.64
CA CYS A 261 5.96 -12.15 -7.43
C CYS A 261 7.47 -12.28 -7.21
N ALA A 262 7.90 -12.51 -5.97
CA ALA A 262 9.31 -12.73 -5.64
C ALA A 262 9.87 -13.96 -6.35
N ILE A 263 9.13 -15.08 -6.32
CA ILE A 263 9.56 -16.34 -6.95
C ILE A 263 9.63 -16.19 -8.48
N LYS A 264 8.63 -15.54 -9.10
CA LYS A 264 8.54 -15.42 -10.57
C LYS A 264 9.55 -14.45 -11.17
N ASN A 265 9.94 -13.41 -10.44
CA ASN A 265 10.76 -12.32 -10.96
C ASN A 265 12.19 -12.30 -10.40
N ASN A 266 12.62 -13.38 -9.73
CA ASN A 266 13.97 -13.50 -9.22
C ASN A 266 14.85 -14.27 -10.21
N ASP A 267 16.09 -13.81 -10.38
CA ASP A 267 17.11 -14.47 -11.21
C ASP A 267 17.83 -15.60 -10.46
N ALA A 268 17.55 -15.77 -9.15
CA ALA A 268 18.16 -16.81 -8.34
C ALA A 268 17.64 -18.20 -8.75
N SER A 269 18.54 -19.10 -9.05
CA SER A 269 18.20 -20.49 -9.40
C SER A 269 17.89 -21.30 -8.15
N PHE A 270 16.70 -21.91 -8.13
CA PHE A 270 16.39 -22.96 -7.15
C PHE A 270 16.81 -24.33 -7.75
N LYS A 271 17.85 -24.94 -7.17
CA LYS A 271 18.32 -26.28 -7.57
C LYS A 271 17.74 -27.30 -6.61
N ASN A 272 16.94 -28.22 -7.12
CA ASN A 272 16.27 -29.27 -6.34
C ASN A 272 16.81 -30.66 -6.74
N ASN A 273 16.43 -31.70 -5.98
CA ASN A 273 16.78 -33.10 -6.22
C ASN A 273 18.30 -33.35 -6.35
N LEU A 274 19.12 -32.60 -5.62
CA LEU A 274 20.56 -32.84 -5.57
C LEU A 274 20.87 -34.02 -4.66
N GLU A 275 21.77 -34.92 -5.12
CA GLU A 275 22.30 -35.97 -4.26
C GLU A 275 23.05 -35.36 -3.06
N PRO A 276 22.85 -35.89 -1.83
CA PRO A 276 23.44 -35.31 -0.62
C PRO A 276 24.91 -35.73 -0.45
N ASN A 277 25.77 -35.38 -1.40
CA ASN A 277 27.20 -35.61 -1.38
C ASN A 277 27.99 -34.36 -1.78
N ILE A 278 29.24 -34.29 -1.34
CA ILE A 278 30.11 -33.11 -1.52
C ILE A 278 30.29 -32.78 -3.01
N GLU A 279 30.54 -33.78 -3.86
CA GLU A 279 30.81 -33.59 -5.28
C GLU A 279 29.64 -32.91 -6.00
N THR A 280 28.41 -33.42 -5.80
CA THR A 280 27.19 -32.86 -6.39
C THR A 280 26.94 -31.42 -5.91
N ILE A 281 27.12 -31.15 -4.63
CA ILE A 281 26.91 -29.83 -4.06
C ILE A 281 27.96 -28.84 -4.56
N THR A 282 29.25 -29.22 -4.57
CA THR A 282 30.36 -28.39 -5.08
C THR A 282 30.10 -27.99 -6.52
N LYS A 283 29.77 -28.98 -7.39
CA LYS A 283 29.42 -28.74 -8.79
C LYS A 283 28.19 -27.84 -8.93
N ALA A 284 27.16 -28.02 -8.07
CA ALA A 284 25.97 -27.17 -8.08
C ALA A 284 26.26 -25.74 -7.62
N MET A 285 27.27 -25.52 -6.78
CA MET A 285 27.76 -24.20 -6.35
C MET A 285 28.62 -23.51 -7.42
N GLY A 286 29.10 -24.25 -8.42
CA GLY A 286 29.94 -23.71 -9.51
C GLY A 286 31.43 -23.72 -9.21
N PHE A 287 31.89 -24.58 -8.27
CA PHE A 287 33.31 -24.85 -7.98
C PHE A 287 33.79 -26.07 -8.68
#